data_23f91601be448b2ceae1175585cf947d
#
_entry.id   23f91601be448b2ceae1175585cf947d
#
_cell.length_a   1.000
_cell.length_b   1.000
_cell.length_c   1.000
_cell.angle_alpha   90.00
_cell.angle_beta   90.00
_cell.angle_gamma   90.00
#
_symmetry.space_group_name_H-M   'P 1'
#
loop_
_entity.id
_entity.type
_entity.pdbx_description
1 polymer ?
#
loop_
_entity_poly.entity_id
_entity_poly.type
_entity_poly.pdbx_seq_one_letter_code
_entity_poly.pdbx_strand_id
1 'polypeptide(L)'
;ILDVLCFTTSVDVAVARGAEVLPFPLEKYGADEAARRGEAVLAKPRREAAGGPSLSPASLQHLAAGTRLLLPSPNGSALSAMVHEHSAFAASLRNATAVAAAVQQSGARIAVIAGGEHWPGGALRPAIEDLLGAGAVIARLEGALSPDARAARAAYQELKDEIPATLRASHSGQELIAAGFPDDVELAAQEDVSATVPALLEGRYVDVARTSPSPSFA
;
A
#
# COMPACT_ATOMS: atom_id res chain seq x y z
N ILE A 1 -2.60 2.89 -6.22
CA ILE A 1 -1.20 2.46 -6.05
C ILE A 1 -1.23 1.20 -5.23
N LEU A 2 -0.46 0.19 -5.66
CA LEU A 2 -0.24 -1.07 -4.97
C LEU A 2 1.26 -1.35 -4.84
N ASP A 3 1.72 -1.50 -3.62
CA ASP A 3 3.04 -1.97 -3.17
C ASP A 3 2.71 -2.86 -1.96
N VAL A 4 2.33 -4.11 -2.28
CA VAL A 4 1.68 -5.05 -1.34
C VAL A 4 2.67 -5.51 -0.26
N LEU A 5 3.93 -5.70 -0.64
CA LEU A 5 5.01 -6.05 0.27
C LEU A 5 6.13 -4.97 0.29
N CYS A 6 5.90 -3.84 1.09
CA CYS A 6 4.86 -3.79 2.13
C CYS A 6 4.18 -2.42 2.25
N PHE A 7 4.44 -1.43 1.39
CA PHE A 7 4.03 -0.05 1.68
C PHE A 7 2.51 0.11 1.81
N THR A 8 1.74 -0.34 0.79
CA THR A 8 0.29 -0.13 0.83
C THR A 8 -0.42 -0.97 1.89
N THR A 9 0.12 -2.14 2.21
CA THR A 9 -0.33 -2.94 3.37
C THR A 9 -0.05 -2.20 4.68
N SER A 10 1.13 -1.57 4.81
CA SER A 10 1.47 -0.76 5.99
C SER A 10 0.58 0.48 6.12
N VAL A 11 0.27 1.13 5.00
CA VAL A 11 -0.67 2.26 4.97
C VAL A 11 -2.05 1.81 5.45
N ASP A 12 -2.59 0.68 4.91
CA ASP A 12 -3.87 0.13 5.34
C ASP A 12 -3.91 -0.12 6.85
N VAL A 13 -2.90 -0.83 7.39
CA VAL A 13 -2.83 -1.16 8.82
C VAL A 13 -2.77 0.10 9.69
N ALA A 14 -1.93 1.08 9.34
CA ALA A 14 -1.78 2.31 10.10
C ALA A 14 -3.06 3.16 10.08
N VAL A 15 -3.66 3.34 8.90
CA VAL A 15 -4.87 4.13 8.70
C VAL A 15 -6.07 3.46 9.37
N ALA A 16 -6.15 2.12 9.38
CA ALA A 16 -7.16 1.37 10.14
C ALA A 16 -7.09 1.66 11.65
N ARG A 17 -5.91 1.99 12.17
CA ARG A 17 -5.72 2.42 13.57
C ARG A 17 -6.08 3.89 13.82
N GLY A 18 -6.45 4.64 12.76
CA GLY A 18 -6.74 6.07 12.85
C GLY A 18 -5.47 6.94 12.80
N ALA A 19 -4.38 6.42 12.26
CA ALA A 19 -3.17 7.20 11.98
C ALA A 19 -3.27 7.91 10.63
N GLU A 20 -2.49 8.98 10.46
CA GLU A 20 -2.20 9.63 9.19
C GLU A 20 -0.83 9.16 8.70
N VAL A 21 -0.71 8.76 7.43
CA VAL A 21 0.58 8.30 6.89
C VAL A 21 1.12 9.29 5.87
N LEU A 22 2.30 9.84 6.16
CA LEU A 22 3.05 10.75 5.28
C LEU A 22 4.06 9.92 4.47
N PRO A 23 3.83 9.70 3.16
CA PRO A 23 4.79 8.97 2.32
C PRO A 23 6.07 9.80 2.18
N PHE A 24 7.22 9.14 2.32
CA PHE A 24 8.52 9.80 2.17
C PHE A 24 9.42 8.97 1.25
N PRO A 25 9.77 9.47 0.04
CA PRO A 25 10.66 8.76 -0.85
C PRO A 25 12.04 8.54 -0.21
N LEU A 26 12.54 7.32 -0.27
CA LEU A 26 13.77 6.92 0.43
C LEU A 26 15.02 7.66 -0.08
N GLU A 27 14.99 8.10 -1.33
CA GLU A 27 16.06 8.89 -1.95
C GLU A 27 16.18 10.31 -1.40
N LYS A 28 15.15 10.80 -0.68
CA LYS A 28 15.21 12.12 -0.04
C LYS A 28 15.98 12.03 1.27
N TYR A 29 17.00 12.86 1.38
CA TYR A 29 17.71 13.06 2.65
C TYR A 29 16.83 13.85 3.64
N GLY A 30 17.07 13.63 4.93
CA GLY A 30 16.45 14.43 5.98
C GLY A 30 15.11 13.91 6.51
N ALA A 31 14.88 12.59 6.49
CA ALA A 31 13.68 12.00 7.06
C ALA A 31 13.45 12.38 8.54
N ASP A 32 14.52 12.40 9.36
CA ASP A 32 14.44 12.83 10.76
C ASP A 32 14.01 14.29 10.90
N GLU A 33 14.53 15.16 10.04
CA GLU A 33 14.17 16.59 10.03
C GLU A 33 12.74 16.77 9.51
N ALA A 34 12.34 16.02 8.47
CA ALA A 34 10.99 16.05 7.96
C ALA A 34 9.98 15.55 9.01
N ALA A 35 10.32 14.50 9.76
CA ALA A 35 9.50 14.00 10.85
C ALA A 35 9.34 15.05 11.95
N ARG A 36 10.43 15.70 12.38
CA ARG A 36 10.37 16.77 13.40
C ARG A 36 9.52 17.96 12.94
N ARG A 37 9.73 18.44 11.72
CA ARG A 37 8.94 19.57 11.16
C ARG A 37 7.47 19.23 11.00
N GLY A 38 7.17 17.97 10.65
CA GLY A 38 5.81 17.47 10.48
C GLY A 38 5.15 17.03 11.80
N GLU A 39 5.86 17.12 12.94
CA GLU A 39 5.41 16.55 14.21
C GLU A 39 4.97 15.09 14.05
N ALA A 40 5.75 14.32 13.30
CA ALA A 40 5.47 12.96 12.93
C ALA A 40 6.45 11.97 13.56
N VAL A 41 5.98 10.77 13.83
CA VAL A 41 6.81 9.64 14.20
C VAL A 41 7.48 9.08 12.95
N LEU A 42 8.81 9.00 12.93
CA LEU A 42 9.54 8.38 11.81
C LEU A 42 9.49 6.85 11.92
N ALA A 43 8.97 6.20 10.90
CA ALA A 43 9.14 4.76 10.72
C ALA A 43 10.61 4.47 10.36
N LYS A 44 11.28 3.71 11.21
CA LYS A 44 12.69 3.36 11.05
C LYS A 44 12.87 2.13 10.14
N PRO A 45 14.09 1.91 9.59
CA PRO A 45 14.40 0.63 8.97
C PRO A 45 14.07 -0.53 9.94
N ARG A 46 13.49 -1.62 9.41
CA ARG A 46 12.99 -2.75 10.24
C ARG A 46 13.96 -3.22 11.32
N ARG A 47 15.24 -3.35 10.97
CA ARG A 47 16.30 -3.82 11.90
C ARG A 47 16.67 -2.82 12.98
N GLU A 48 16.38 -1.54 12.78
CA GLU A 48 16.70 -0.43 13.68
C GLU A 48 15.49 0.00 14.53
N ALA A 49 14.32 -0.51 14.22
CA ALA A 49 13.07 -0.06 14.84
C ALA A 49 12.94 -0.49 16.32
N ALA A 50 13.68 -1.50 16.79
CA ALA A 50 13.67 -1.99 18.17
C ALA A 50 12.23 -2.18 18.74
N GLY A 51 11.31 -2.70 17.93
CA GLY A 51 9.89 -2.86 18.26
C GLY A 51 9.02 -1.62 18.00
N GLY A 52 9.59 -0.52 17.57
CA GLY A 52 8.85 0.68 17.15
C GLY A 52 8.36 0.62 15.69
N PRO A 53 7.70 1.70 15.22
CA PRO A 53 7.18 1.77 13.86
C PRO A 53 8.25 1.61 12.78
N SER A 54 7.94 0.82 11.76
CA SER A 54 8.80 0.59 10.59
C SER A 54 7.94 0.37 9.35
N LEU A 55 8.56 0.06 8.20
CA LEU A 55 7.82 -0.35 6.99
C LEU A 55 7.18 -1.75 7.13
N SER A 56 7.33 -2.41 8.28
CA SER A 56 6.65 -3.67 8.60
C SER A 56 5.22 -3.40 9.04
N PRO A 57 4.17 -3.90 8.32
CA PRO A 57 2.79 -3.74 8.74
C PRO A 57 2.53 -4.35 10.13
N ALA A 58 3.24 -5.42 10.51
CA ALA A 58 3.13 -6.00 11.84
C ALA A 58 3.50 -4.99 12.95
N SER A 59 4.51 -4.15 12.73
CA SER A 59 4.93 -3.13 13.70
C SER A 59 3.93 -2.00 13.89
N LEU A 60 2.96 -1.86 12.97
CA LEU A 60 1.99 -0.76 12.95
C LEU A 60 0.63 -1.14 13.56
N GLN A 61 0.42 -2.41 13.90
CA GLN A 61 -0.86 -2.90 14.43
C GLN A 61 -1.27 -2.24 15.76
N HIS A 62 -0.32 -1.67 16.49
CA HIS A 62 -0.54 -1.07 17.80
C HIS A 62 -0.35 0.45 17.82
N LEU A 63 -0.32 1.11 16.64
CA LEU A 63 -0.26 2.56 16.59
C LEU A 63 -1.42 3.20 17.34
N ALA A 64 -1.12 4.27 18.06
CA ALA A 64 -2.15 5.10 18.68
C ALA A 64 -2.94 5.87 17.60
N ALA A 65 -4.25 6.01 17.82
CA ALA A 65 -5.06 6.86 16.94
C ALA A 65 -4.55 8.31 16.96
N GLY A 66 -4.61 8.97 15.82
CA GLY A 66 -4.08 10.33 15.65
C GLY A 66 -2.57 10.40 15.46
N THR A 67 -1.86 9.26 15.45
CA THR A 67 -0.43 9.25 15.12
C THR A 67 -0.21 9.76 13.71
N ARG A 68 0.70 10.71 13.54
CA ARG A 68 1.24 11.09 12.23
C ARG A 68 2.50 10.28 11.98
N LEU A 69 2.47 9.39 11.00
CA LEU A 69 3.56 8.47 10.70
C LEU A 69 4.27 8.92 9.42
N LEU A 70 5.54 9.30 9.50
CA LEU A 70 6.38 9.46 8.31
C LEU A 70 6.89 8.07 7.90
N LEU A 71 6.48 7.59 6.73
CA LEU A 71 6.75 6.23 6.27
C LEU A 71 7.66 6.24 5.03
N PRO A 72 8.97 6.04 5.22
CA PRO A 72 9.90 5.90 4.09
C PRO A 72 9.69 4.59 3.35
N SER A 73 9.65 4.65 2.01
CA SER A 73 9.58 3.48 1.13
C SER A 73 10.25 3.78 -0.20
N PRO A 74 11.00 2.83 -0.79
CA PRO A 74 11.60 3.03 -2.11
C PRO A 74 10.57 3.09 -3.24
N ASN A 75 9.50 2.30 -3.16
CA ASN A 75 8.51 2.14 -4.24
C ASN A 75 7.23 2.94 -3.95
N GLY A 76 6.43 2.53 -2.99
CA GLY A 76 5.12 3.13 -2.73
C GLY A 76 5.17 4.61 -2.36
N SER A 77 6.15 5.05 -1.56
CA SER A 77 6.31 6.47 -1.26
C SER A 77 6.80 7.29 -2.46
N ALA A 78 7.66 6.71 -3.31
CA ALA A 78 8.10 7.36 -4.53
C ALA A 78 6.93 7.54 -5.50
N LEU A 79 6.12 6.50 -5.72
CA LEU A 79 4.90 6.57 -6.51
C LEU A 79 3.90 7.60 -5.96
N SER A 80 3.72 7.64 -4.64
CA SER A 80 2.85 8.61 -3.99
C SER A 80 3.30 10.06 -4.23
N ALA A 81 4.62 10.29 -4.28
CA ALA A 81 5.15 11.62 -4.56
C ALA A 81 4.97 12.07 -6.02
N MET A 82 4.70 11.15 -6.95
CA MET A 82 4.51 11.43 -8.38
C MET A 82 3.06 11.79 -8.74
N VAL A 83 2.09 11.51 -7.88
CA VAL A 83 0.65 11.63 -8.18
C VAL A 83 -0.03 12.82 -7.48
N HIS A 84 0.72 13.86 -7.14
CA HIS A 84 0.24 15.01 -6.35
C HIS A 84 -0.83 15.86 -7.06
N GLU A 85 -1.01 15.73 -8.37
CA GLU A 85 -2.05 16.42 -9.13
C GLU A 85 -3.32 15.57 -9.35
N HIS A 86 -3.33 14.35 -8.83
CA HIS A 86 -4.43 13.39 -9.03
C HIS A 86 -4.90 12.81 -7.70
N SER A 87 -6.16 12.42 -7.64
CA SER A 87 -6.66 11.61 -6.53
C SER A 87 -5.99 10.25 -6.54
N ALA A 88 -5.30 9.89 -5.47
CA ALA A 88 -4.61 8.62 -5.34
C ALA A 88 -5.06 7.88 -4.08
N PHE A 89 -5.13 6.56 -4.19
CA PHE A 89 -5.49 5.66 -3.11
C PHE A 89 -4.40 4.62 -2.91
N ALA A 90 -4.13 4.24 -1.68
CA ALA A 90 -3.30 3.08 -1.37
C ALA A 90 -4.22 1.85 -1.23
N ALA A 91 -4.02 0.89 -2.11
CA ALA A 91 -4.74 -0.37 -2.09
C ALA A 91 -3.81 -1.55 -1.83
N SER A 92 -4.34 -2.57 -1.20
CA SER A 92 -3.69 -3.86 -0.94
C SER A 92 -4.73 -4.97 -1.11
N LEU A 93 -4.34 -6.21 -0.97
CA LEU A 93 -5.28 -7.32 -0.90
C LEU A 93 -6.28 -7.14 0.24
N ARG A 94 -5.82 -6.56 1.36
CA ARG A 94 -6.59 -6.40 2.60
C ARG A 94 -7.82 -5.50 2.48
N ASN A 95 -7.77 -4.48 1.63
CA ASN A 95 -8.82 -3.48 1.45
C ASN A 95 -9.31 -3.35 -0.01
N ALA A 96 -9.07 -4.36 -0.84
CA ALA A 96 -9.34 -4.31 -2.27
C ALA A 96 -10.79 -3.96 -2.59
N THR A 97 -11.76 -4.56 -1.90
CA THR A 97 -13.19 -4.28 -2.08
C THR A 97 -13.55 -2.85 -1.67
N ALA A 98 -13.07 -2.37 -0.54
CA ALA A 98 -13.38 -1.03 -0.05
C ALA A 98 -12.83 0.06 -0.99
N VAL A 99 -11.56 -0.09 -1.42
CA VAL A 99 -10.95 0.87 -2.35
C VAL A 99 -11.60 0.81 -3.73
N ALA A 100 -11.88 -0.40 -4.27
CA ALA A 100 -12.55 -0.53 -5.55
C ALA A 100 -13.93 0.16 -5.54
N ALA A 101 -14.74 -0.04 -4.49
CA ALA A 101 -16.04 0.62 -4.35
C ALA A 101 -15.92 2.15 -4.30
N ALA A 102 -14.93 2.68 -3.59
CA ALA A 102 -14.71 4.11 -3.48
C ALA A 102 -14.29 4.75 -4.82
N VAL A 103 -13.32 4.15 -5.53
CA VAL A 103 -12.85 4.69 -6.81
C VAL A 103 -13.89 4.55 -7.92
N GLN A 104 -14.73 3.51 -7.87
CA GLN A 104 -15.83 3.33 -8.83
C GLN A 104 -16.84 4.47 -8.77
N GLN A 105 -17.11 5.00 -7.58
CA GLN A 105 -18.05 6.11 -7.38
C GLN A 105 -17.59 7.42 -8.02
N SER A 106 -16.31 7.58 -8.28
CA SER A 106 -15.79 8.80 -8.93
C SER A 106 -16.24 8.95 -10.39
N GLY A 107 -16.65 7.87 -11.04
CA GLY A 107 -17.01 7.84 -12.46
C GLY A 107 -15.86 8.17 -13.40
N ALA A 108 -14.66 8.34 -12.88
CA ALA A 108 -13.47 8.72 -13.61
C ALA A 108 -12.78 7.52 -14.28
N ARG A 109 -11.81 7.80 -15.15
CA ARG A 109 -10.89 6.77 -15.63
C ARG A 109 -9.93 6.38 -14.49
N ILE A 110 -9.89 5.10 -14.16
CA ILE A 110 -9.08 4.57 -13.07
C ILE A 110 -7.78 4.00 -13.65
N ALA A 111 -6.63 4.47 -13.16
CA ALA A 111 -5.33 3.86 -13.39
C ALA A 111 -4.95 3.03 -12.15
N VAL A 112 -4.68 1.74 -12.35
CA VAL A 112 -4.21 0.85 -11.30
C VAL A 112 -2.71 0.62 -11.50
N ILE A 113 -1.90 1.03 -10.53
CA ILE A 113 -0.43 1.02 -10.62
C ILE A 113 0.11 -0.03 -9.65
N ALA A 114 0.62 -1.13 -10.19
CA ALA A 114 1.42 -2.11 -9.47
C ALA A 114 2.86 -1.56 -9.35
N GLY A 115 3.36 -1.41 -8.12
CA GLY A 115 4.62 -0.74 -7.84
C GLY A 115 5.84 -1.47 -8.40
N GLY A 116 5.87 -2.78 -8.20
CA GLY A 116 7.05 -3.58 -8.53
C GLY A 116 8.21 -3.34 -7.57
N GLU A 117 9.31 -4.03 -7.81
CA GLU A 117 10.54 -3.95 -7.06
C GLU A 117 11.73 -3.62 -7.98
N HIS A 118 12.94 -3.55 -7.42
CA HIS A 118 14.15 -3.32 -8.18
C HIS A 118 15.17 -4.43 -7.95
N TRP A 119 15.81 -4.88 -9.04
CA TRP A 119 16.99 -5.72 -8.96
C TRP A 119 18.19 -4.93 -8.42
N PRO A 120 19.20 -5.60 -7.83
CA PRO A 120 20.49 -4.97 -7.61
C PRO A 120 21.01 -4.39 -8.95
N GLY A 121 21.20 -3.08 -9.01
CA GLY A 121 21.53 -2.37 -10.24
C GLY A 121 20.40 -1.51 -10.82
N GLY A 122 19.23 -1.48 -10.16
CA GLY A 122 18.16 -0.50 -10.40
C GLY A 122 17.17 -0.85 -11.49
N ALA A 123 17.31 -1.98 -12.18
CA ALA A 123 16.32 -2.44 -13.15
C ALA A 123 15.01 -2.88 -12.43
N LEU A 124 13.87 -2.55 -13.01
CA LEU A 124 12.57 -2.96 -12.49
C LEU A 124 12.48 -4.49 -12.40
N ARG A 125 12.06 -4.98 -11.26
CA ARG A 125 11.68 -6.37 -11.00
C ARG A 125 10.16 -6.46 -10.88
N PRO A 126 9.45 -7.15 -11.78
CA PRO A 126 8.04 -7.41 -11.61
C PRO A 126 7.78 -8.13 -10.28
N ALA A 127 6.80 -7.65 -9.52
CA ALA A 127 6.39 -8.21 -8.24
C ALA A 127 5.03 -8.89 -8.41
N ILE A 128 4.97 -10.20 -8.20
CA ILE A 128 3.73 -10.97 -8.36
C ILE A 128 2.66 -10.52 -7.35
N GLU A 129 3.05 -10.18 -6.15
CA GLU A 129 2.18 -9.68 -5.10
C GLU A 129 1.46 -8.39 -5.51
N ASP A 130 2.15 -7.48 -6.19
CA ASP A 130 1.56 -6.22 -6.67
C ASP A 130 0.64 -6.45 -7.86
N LEU A 131 1.00 -7.37 -8.76
CA LEU A 131 0.14 -7.80 -9.87
C LEU A 131 -1.16 -8.42 -9.34
N LEU A 132 -1.08 -9.27 -8.32
CA LEU A 132 -2.25 -9.91 -7.72
C LEU A 132 -3.10 -8.89 -6.95
N GLY A 133 -2.48 -7.98 -6.21
CA GLY A 133 -3.20 -6.86 -5.58
C GLY A 133 -3.92 -5.99 -6.60
N ALA A 134 -3.25 -5.64 -7.72
CA ALA A 134 -3.88 -4.91 -8.82
C ALA A 134 -5.06 -5.70 -9.42
N GLY A 135 -4.85 -6.99 -9.67
CA GLY A 135 -5.89 -7.89 -10.17
C GLY A 135 -7.09 -8.00 -9.23
N ALA A 136 -6.84 -8.03 -7.92
CA ALA A 136 -7.88 -8.07 -6.89
C ALA A 136 -8.77 -6.81 -6.93
N VAL A 137 -8.17 -5.61 -7.01
CA VAL A 137 -8.92 -4.36 -7.16
C VAL A 137 -9.69 -4.35 -8.48
N ILE A 138 -9.02 -4.67 -9.61
CA ILE A 138 -9.62 -4.65 -10.95
C ILE A 138 -10.78 -5.65 -11.06
N ALA A 139 -10.70 -6.80 -10.39
CA ALA A 139 -11.78 -7.81 -10.40
C ALA A 139 -13.09 -7.29 -9.76
N ARG A 140 -12.99 -6.24 -8.94
CA ARG A 140 -14.12 -5.62 -8.25
C ARG A 140 -14.62 -4.32 -8.91
N LEU A 141 -13.95 -3.90 -10.00
CA LEU A 141 -14.36 -2.74 -10.79
C LEU A 141 -15.28 -3.15 -11.94
N GLU A 142 -16.24 -2.29 -12.22
CA GLU A 142 -17.13 -2.40 -13.40
C GLU A 142 -16.61 -1.53 -14.54
N GLY A 143 -16.95 -1.90 -15.77
CA GLY A 143 -16.61 -1.13 -16.96
C GLY A 143 -15.61 -1.80 -17.89
N ALA A 144 -15.14 -1.05 -18.88
CA ALA A 144 -14.19 -1.55 -19.87
C ALA A 144 -12.76 -1.61 -19.30
N LEU A 145 -12.09 -2.73 -19.54
CA LEU A 145 -10.72 -2.97 -19.09
C LEU A 145 -9.73 -2.94 -20.26
N SER A 146 -8.58 -2.31 -20.04
CA SER A 146 -7.44 -2.42 -20.97
C SER A 146 -6.92 -3.88 -21.03
N PRO A 147 -6.13 -4.25 -22.06
CA PRO A 147 -5.51 -5.57 -22.12
C PRO A 147 -4.68 -5.91 -20.87
N ASP A 148 -3.89 -4.94 -20.36
CA ASP A 148 -3.06 -5.13 -19.15
C ASP A 148 -3.93 -5.34 -17.90
N ALA A 149 -5.00 -4.56 -17.74
CA ALA A 149 -5.95 -4.75 -16.64
C ALA A 149 -6.64 -6.12 -16.71
N ARG A 150 -6.97 -6.60 -17.91
CA ARG A 150 -7.51 -7.96 -18.10
C ARG A 150 -6.52 -9.04 -17.71
N ALA A 151 -5.22 -8.85 -18.04
CA ALA A 151 -4.18 -9.79 -17.67
C ALA A 151 -3.99 -9.84 -16.15
N ALA A 152 -3.91 -8.68 -15.48
CA ALA A 152 -3.81 -8.60 -14.03
C ALA A 152 -5.01 -9.26 -13.32
N ARG A 153 -6.23 -8.99 -13.80
CA ARG A 153 -7.44 -9.63 -13.29
C ARG A 153 -7.40 -11.15 -13.47
N ALA A 154 -6.99 -11.64 -14.63
CA ALA A 154 -6.90 -13.07 -14.90
C ALA A 154 -5.87 -13.77 -13.98
N ALA A 155 -4.71 -13.14 -13.76
CA ALA A 155 -3.70 -13.65 -12.83
C ALA A 155 -4.26 -13.78 -11.41
N TYR A 156 -4.96 -12.75 -10.93
CA TYR A 156 -5.62 -12.81 -9.62
C TYR A 156 -6.69 -13.90 -9.56
N GLN A 157 -7.56 -13.99 -10.58
CA GLN A 157 -8.64 -14.99 -10.60
C GLN A 157 -8.12 -16.42 -10.59
N GLU A 158 -6.97 -16.68 -11.23
CA GLU A 158 -6.32 -17.98 -11.24
C GLU A 158 -5.72 -18.35 -9.88
N LEU A 159 -5.13 -17.37 -9.17
CA LEU A 159 -4.35 -17.62 -7.96
C LEU A 159 -5.06 -17.21 -6.66
N LYS A 160 -6.28 -16.70 -6.72
CA LYS A 160 -6.98 -16.12 -5.55
C LYS A 160 -7.13 -17.09 -4.37
N ASP A 161 -7.35 -18.37 -4.64
CA ASP A 161 -7.52 -19.39 -3.60
C ASP A 161 -6.16 -19.85 -3.00
N GLU A 162 -5.05 -19.38 -3.58
CA GLU A 162 -3.68 -19.72 -3.20
C GLU A 162 -2.84 -18.48 -2.80
N ILE A 163 -3.47 -17.32 -2.58
CA ILE A 163 -2.77 -16.07 -2.26
C ILE A 163 -1.74 -16.22 -1.15
N PRO A 164 -2.06 -16.83 0.02
CA PRO A 164 -1.07 -16.97 1.09
C PRO A 164 0.15 -17.80 0.67
N ALA A 165 -0.07 -18.89 -0.06
CA ALA A 165 1.01 -19.74 -0.54
C ALA A 165 1.85 -19.03 -1.61
N THR A 166 1.18 -18.31 -2.52
CA THR A 166 1.82 -17.54 -3.59
C THR A 166 2.69 -16.42 -3.04
N LEU A 167 2.20 -15.64 -2.06
CA LEU A 167 2.98 -14.56 -1.47
C LEU A 167 4.20 -15.11 -0.70
N ARG A 168 4.04 -16.21 0.04
CA ARG A 168 5.18 -16.85 0.71
C ARG A 168 6.24 -17.36 -0.28
N ALA A 169 5.81 -17.86 -1.44
CA ALA A 169 6.71 -18.38 -2.48
C ALA A 169 7.26 -17.29 -3.39
N SER A 170 6.70 -16.09 -3.38
CA SER A 170 7.18 -14.98 -4.19
C SER A 170 8.61 -14.57 -3.79
N HIS A 171 9.33 -13.92 -4.72
CA HIS A 171 10.69 -13.47 -4.44
C HIS A 171 10.72 -12.50 -3.25
N SER A 172 9.86 -11.49 -3.24
CA SER A 172 9.76 -10.51 -2.14
C SER A 172 9.32 -11.17 -0.82
N GLY A 173 8.40 -12.14 -0.88
CA GLY A 173 7.99 -12.91 0.30
C GLY A 173 9.14 -13.71 0.90
N GLN A 174 9.93 -14.38 0.07
CA GLN A 174 11.11 -15.13 0.51
C GLN A 174 12.18 -14.20 1.10
N GLU A 175 12.42 -13.04 0.51
CA GLU A 175 13.32 -12.02 1.07
C GLU A 175 12.88 -11.58 2.48
N LEU A 176 11.60 -11.31 2.68
CA LEU A 176 11.06 -10.91 3.98
C LEU A 176 11.13 -12.03 5.01
N ILE A 177 10.77 -13.25 4.64
CA ILE A 177 10.86 -14.43 5.53
C ILE A 177 12.32 -14.67 5.95
N ALA A 178 13.25 -14.65 4.99
CA ALA A 178 14.67 -14.82 5.27
C ALA A 178 15.25 -13.68 6.14
N ALA A 179 14.70 -12.47 6.03
CA ALA A 179 15.06 -11.33 6.86
C ALA A 179 14.46 -11.37 8.28
N GLY A 180 13.57 -12.34 8.59
CA GLY A 180 12.91 -12.51 9.88
C GLY A 180 11.57 -11.79 10.04
N PHE A 181 10.89 -11.46 8.92
CA PHE A 181 9.60 -10.78 8.90
C PHE A 181 8.49 -11.61 8.22
N PRO A 182 8.28 -12.88 8.60
CA PRO A 182 7.22 -13.70 8.02
C PRO A 182 5.82 -13.13 8.28
N ASP A 183 5.60 -12.48 9.42
CA ASP A 183 4.30 -11.90 9.78
C ASP A 183 3.86 -10.78 8.82
N ASP A 184 4.81 -10.08 8.19
CA ASP A 184 4.51 -9.07 7.18
C ASP A 184 3.85 -9.71 5.95
N VAL A 185 4.34 -10.90 5.55
CA VAL A 185 3.80 -11.66 4.41
C VAL A 185 2.41 -12.21 4.75
N GLU A 186 2.23 -12.74 5.96
CA GLU A 186 0.94 -13.25 6.42
C GLU A 186 -0.13 -12.15 6.49
N LEU A 187 0.23 -10.98 7.00
CA LEU A 187 -0.67 -9.83 7.04
C LEU A 187 -1.04 -9.35 5.63
N ALA A 188 -0.07 -9.27 4.73
CA ALA A 188 -0.29 -8.83 3.36
C ALA A 188 -1.15 -9.80 2.55
N ALA A 189 -1.10 -11.11 2.88
CA ALA A 189 -1.86 -12.15 2.21
C ALA A 189 -3.34 -12.23 2.63
N GLN A 190 -3.75 -11.49 3.65
CA GLN A 190 -5.15 -11.45 4.07
C GLN A 190 -5.99 -10.67 3.06
N GLU A 191 -7.10 -11.25 2.60
CA GLU A 191 -7.98 -10.59 1.64
C GLU A 191 -9.21 -9.98 2.34
N ASP A 192 -9.57 -8.74 1.94
CA ASP A 192 -10.79 -8.02 2.33
C ASP A 192 -11.10 -8.04 3.85
N VAL A 193 -10.05 -7.97 4.67
CA VAL A 193 -10.17 -7.88 6.14
C VAL A 193 -10.22 -6.46 6.66
N SER A 194 -10.10 -5.47 5.77
CA SER A 194 -10.09 -4.05 6.10
C SER A 194 -11.11 -3.30 5.25
N ALA A 195 -11.85 -2.42 5.88
CA ALA A 195 -12.80 -1.52 5.22
C ALA A 195 -12.22 -0.11 5.00
N THR A 196 -10.92 0.09 5.21
CA THR A 196 -10.30 1.41 5.04
C THR A 196 -10.20 1.80 3.57
N VAL A 197 -10.31 3.09 3.32
CA VAL A 197 -10.09 3.72 2.01
C VAL A 197 -9.00 4.79 2.16
N PRO A 198 -7.73 4.40 2.17
CA PRO A 198 -6.63 5.35 2.34
C PRO A 198 -6.49 6.21 1.09
N ALA A 199 -6.95 7.47 1.14
CA ALA A 199 -6.78 8.46 0.10
C ALA A 199 -5.62 9.41 0.41
N LEU A 200 -4.83 9.75 -0.60
CA LEU A 200 -3.74 10.72 -0.49
C LEU A 200 -4.33 12.14 -0.60
N LEU A 201 -4.45 12.81 0.53
CA LEU A 201 -4.96 14.17 0.64
C LEU A 201 -3.89 15.07 1.27
N GLU A 202 -3.58 16.17 0.63
CA GLU A 202 -2.58 17.14 1.13
C GLU A 202 -1.26 16.48 1.56
N GLY A 203 -0.80 15.49 0.79
CA GLY A 203 0.47 14.81 1.02
C GLY A 203 0.46 13.74 2.12
N ARG A 204 -0.70 13.33 2.62
CA ARG A 204 -0.86 12.26 3.60
C ARG A 204 -2.00 11.30 3.26
N TYR A 205 -1.85 10.04 3.57
CA TYR A 205 -2.93 9.07 3.50
C TYR A 205 -3.80 9.15 4.75
N VAL A 206 -5.11 9.27 4.52
CA VAL A 206 -6.15 9.27 5.56
C VAL A 206 -7.29 8.34 5.14
N ASP A 207 -8.04 7.80 6.09
CA ASP A 207 -9.21 6.97 5.82
C ASP A 207 -10.43 7.83 5.47
N VAL A 208 -10.74 7.92 4.18
CA VAL A 208 -11.93 8.67 3.74
C VAL A 208 -13.25 7.91 3.96
N ALA A 209 -13.20 6.61 4.26
CA ALA A 209 -14.41 5.87 4.64
C ALA A 209 -14.97 6.33 6.00
N ARG A 210 -14.13 6.90 6.87
CA ARG A 210 -14.51 7.44 8.19
C ARG A 210 -14.90 8.91 8.17
N THR A 211 -14.52 9.64 7.15
CA THR A 211 -14.87 11.05 6.99
C THR A 211 -16.12 11.16 6.13
N SER A 212 -17.30 11.24 6.72
CA SER A 212 -18.52 11.63 5.97
C SER A 212 -18.60 13.17 5.88
N PRO A 213 -19.00 13.75 4.75
CA PRO A 213 -19.59 13.22 3.53
C PRO A 213 -18.59 13.09 2.38
N SER A 214 -18.97 12.30 1.35
CA SER A 214 -18.18 12.01 0.16
C SER A 214 -17.34 13.19 -0.33
N PRO A 215 -16.00 13.10 -0.35
CA PRO A 215 -15.21 14.13 -0.99
C PRO A 215 -15.60 14.16 -2.49
N SER A 216 -15.97 15.33 -3.01
CA SER A 216 -16.11 15.51 -4.46
C SER A 216 -14.71 15.42 -5.05
N PHE A 217 -14.41 14.32 -5.71
CA PHE A 217 -13.20 14.17 -6.51
C PHE A 217 -13.42 14.95 -7.81
N ALA A 218 -12.87 16.16 -7.90
CA ALA A 218 -12.85 16.98 -9.11
C ALA A 218 -11.65 16.59 -9.97
#